data_4d1f38808206da67f5b8cc5e2386b581
#
_entry.id   4d1f38808206da67f5b8cc5e2386b581
#
_cell.length_a   1.000
_cell.length_b   1.000
_cell.length_c   1.000
_cell.angle_alpha   90.00
_cell.angle_beta   90.00
_cell.angle_gamma   90.00
#
_symmetry.space_group_name_H-M   'P 1'
#
loop_
_entity.id
_entity.type
_entity.pdbx_description
1 polymer ?
#
loop_
_entity_poly.entity_id
_entity_poly.type
_entity_poly.pdbx_seq_one_letter_code
_entity_poly.pdbx_strand_id
1 'polypeptide(L)'
;MRLAGLVGFVVLLLVAPSAAAQPSPDPLPRYAEDTWASFVAMTDAQSGLPADALNADGSTSVQTSTTNIGAYMWSALVAERLRIIGHRETVDRLRRTLATLERMERHEPSGQFYNWYDHRTGAKLTTWPPTGDTIEPILSSVDNGWLAVGLRVVASRVPELRGRAQKLFDSMDFGFYYRPDVNRILFHYVPDSGSAVCCYDTAVSESRIAGYIGIEKGEIPQREYYGSWRSFPDSCDWSFQETRPQGFTRSHLGVSVFEGAYPYNGTRVTPSWGGSMFEALMPSLFVPEERWGPGSWGANHPLFVRTQMHHGLVDAEYGYWGFSPANTPEGGYATYGVDAIGMDPKGYPSNEDNTLVDHGFSGCPDRPAQPDPLPSAYTNGVVTPHAAFLALRWAPREAVANLRRLERDFRGLYGKWGFRDSVNVGTGHVSKSYLSLDQGIVMAALGNALGGDVLRRAYVTRATERTVRPVIGAEEFNSDPRGCTITGTRHADRLRGTSRDDVICGLGGDDRIDGRGGDDAVFGDAGRDRVEGGDGHDTLYGGEGADDLAGGSGDDVMSGGPGADRFSGGPGADFTEQG
;
A
#
# COMPACT_ATOMS: atom_id res chain seq x y z
N MET A 1 65.27 63.59 -22.41
CA MET A 1 64.85 62.21 -22.34
C MET A 1 64.24 61.97 -20.96
N ARG A 2 62.91 61.86 -20.87
CA ARG A 2 62.21 61.57 -19.64
C ARG A 2 61.49 60.27 -19.86
N LEU A 3 61.82 59.22 -19.08
CA LEU A 3 61.07 57.94 -18.99
C LEU A 3 59.83 58.17 -18.14
N ALA A 4 58.67 57.81 -18.68
CA ALA A 4 57.44 57.73 -17.96
C ALA A 4 57.24 56.25 -17.55
N GLY A 5 57.16 55.97 -16.24
CA GLY A 5 56.83 54.65 -15.71
C GLY A 5 55.31 54.44 -15.64
N LEU A 6 54.85 53.37 -16.24
CA LEU A 6 53.47 52.91 -16.12
C LEU A 6 53.34 52.08 -14.83
N VAL A 7 52.48 52.51 -13.90
CA VAL A 7 52.09 51.76 -12.74
C VAL A 7 50.78 50.99 -13.09
N GLY A 8 50.87 49.69 -13.24
CA GLY A 8 49.71 48.85 -13.45
C GLY A 8 49.00 48.52 -12.11
N PHE A 9 47.76 48.94 -11.97
CA PHE A 9 46.88 48.52 -10.85
C PHE A 9 46.31 47.15 -11.15
N VAL A 10 46.69 46.14 -10.36
CA VAL A 10 46.06 44.83 -10.34
C VAL A 10 44.87 44.91 -9.37
N VAL A 11 43.65 44.90 -9.90
CA VAL A 11 42.43 44.75 -9.10
C VAL A 11 42.21 43.26 -8.83
N LEU A 12 42.50 42.80 -7.60
CA LEU A 12 42.09 41.49 -7.12
C LEU A 12 40.58 41.52 -6.82
N LEU A 13 39.79 40.91 -7.69
CA LEU A 13 38.39 40.58 -7.41
C LEU A 13 38.36 39.40 -6.41
N LEU A 14 38.13 39.70 -5.14
CA LEU A 14 37.77 38.72 -4.13
C LEU A 14 36.36 38.21 -4.44
N VAL A 15 36.27 37.03 -5.09
CA VAL A 15 35.04 36.29 -5.20
C VAL A 15 34.75 35.70 -3.80
N ALA A 16 33.78 36.27 -3.09
CA ALA A 16 33.28 35.70 -1.85
C ALA A 16 32.70 34.29 -2.13
N PRO A 17 33.01 33.26 -1.34
CA PRO A 17 32.39 31.97 -1.51
C PRO A 17 30.88 32.13 -1.30
N SER A 18 30.12 31.71 -2.30
CA SER A 18 28.67 31.59 -2.20
C SER A 18 28.35 30.72 -0.95
N ALA A 19 27.69 31.31 0.04
CA ALA A 19 27.21 30.55 1.19
C ALA A 19 26.32 29.46 0.64
N ALA A 20 26.74 28.20 0.76
CA ALA A 20 25.91 27.05 0.48
C ALA A 20 24.64 27.21 1.33
N ALA A 21 23.49 27.31 0.68
CA ALA A 21 22.21 27.40 1.36
C ALA A 21 22.12 26.21 2.32
N GLN A 22 21.93 26.48 3.61
CA GLN A 22 21.71 25.41 4.57
C GLN A 22 20.49 24.61 4.09
N PRO A 23 20.56 23.26 4.10
CA PRO A 23 19.42 22.46 3.74
C PRO A 23 18.25 22.87 4.63
N SER A 24 17.11 23.17 4.03
CA SER A 24 15.88 23.48 4.79
C SER A 24 15.57 22.31 5.72
N PRO A 25 15.14 22.56 6.96
CA PRO A 25 14.86 21.49 7.93
C PRO A 25 13.87 20.49 7.35
N ASP A 26 14.00 19.22 7.77
CA ASP A 26 13.09 18.14 7.37
C ASP A 26 11.64 18.51 7.77
N PRO A 27 10.68 18.57 6.83
CA PRO A 27 9.31 18.96 7.13
C PRO A 27 8.49 17.85 7.78
N LEU A 28 8.93 16.58 7.72
CA LEU A 28 8.13 15.44 8.14
C LEU A 28 7.67 15.48 9.61
N PRO A 29 8.48 15.91 10.60
CA PRO A 29 8.00 16.07 11.97
C PRO A 29 6.83 17.07 12.09
N ARG A 30 6.94 18.22 11.42
CA ARG A 30 5.87 19.23 11.38
C ARG A 30 4.60 18.68 10.72
N TYR A 31 4.74 17.96 9.61
CA TYR A 31 3.60 17.30 8.96
C TYR A 31 2.89 16.33 9.91
N ALA A 32 3.64 15.59 10.74
CA ALA A 32 3.04 14.70 11.73
C ALA A 32 2.28 15.46 12.84
N GLU A 33 2.83 16.56 13.34
CA GLU A 33 2.18 17.40 14.37
C GLU A 33 0.88 18.01 13.84
N ASP A 34 0.92 18.59 12.63
CA ASP A 34 -0.24 19.24 12.03
C ASP A 34 -1.31 18.21 11.62
N THR A 35 -0.91 17.04 11.10
CA THR A 35 -1.85 15.94 10.82
C THR A 35 -2.49 15.39 12.08
N TRP A 36 -1.74 15.24 13.18
CA TRP A 36 -2.34 14.88 14.46
C TRP A 36 -3.34 15.92 14.97
N ALA A 37 -3.07 17.21 14.74
CA ALA A 37 -4.02 18.27 15.10
C ALA A 37 -5.35 18.15 14.34
N SER A 38 -5.40 17.59 13.13
CA SER A 38 -6.67 17.29 12.46
C SER A 38 -7.48 16.24 13.23
N PHE A 39 -6.83 15.15 13.69
CA PHE A 39 -7.51 14.14 14.51
C PHE A 39 -8.03 14.70 15.84
N VAL A 40 -7.28 15.60 16.47
CA VAL A 40 -7.77 16.28 17.68
C VAL A 40 -9.02 17.11 17.38
N ALA A 41 -9.05 17.79 16.24
CA ALA A 41 -10.17 18.62 15.83
C ALA A 41 -11.43 17.83 15.41
N MET A 42 -11.26 16.65 14.78
CA MET A 42 -12.37 15.85 14.28
C MET A 42 -12.87 14.79 15.28
N THR A 43 -12.17 14.55 16.40
CA THR A 43 -12.57 13.53 17.36
C THR A 43 -13.47 14.10 18.44
N ASP A 44 -14.65 13.51 18.62
CA ASP A 44 -15.57 13.89 19.72
C ASP A 44 -14.97 13.54 21.09
N ALA A 45 -15.06 14.48 22.02
CA ALA A 45 -14.42 14.37 23.33
C ALA A 45 -15.08 13.32 24.26
N GLN A 46 -16.36 13.00 24.06
CA GLN A 46 -17.10 12.04 24.88
C GLN A 46 -17.04 10.63 24.31
N SER A 47 -17.33 10.47 23.04
CA SER A 47 -17.29 9.16 22.38
C SER A 47 -15.86 8.68 22.11
N GLY A 48 -14.93 9.59 21.85
CA GLY A 48 -13.58 9.28 21.38
C GLY A 48 -13.54 8.77 19.95
N LEU A 49 -14.61 8.97 19.16
CA LEU A 49 -14.67 8.60 17.76
C LEU A 49 -14.33 9.80 16.87
N PRO A 50 -13.51 9.64 15.82
CA PRO A 50 -13.28 10.67 14.83
C PRO A 50 -14.47 10.78 13.88
N ALA A 51 -14.77 11.98 13.41
CA ALA A 51 -15.64 12.18 12.26
C ALA A 51 -14.96 11.68 10.98
N ASP A 52 -15.72 11.41 9.95
CA ASP A 52 -15.23 11.02 8.62
C ASP A 52 -14.41 12.15 7.98
N ALA A 53 -14.90 13.39 8.10
CA ALA A 53 -14.24 14.55 7.53
C ALA A 53 -14.23 15.75 8.49
N LEU A 54 -13.12 16.50 8.44
CA LEU A 54 -12.98 17.84 9.01
C LEU A 54 -12.98 18.87 7.88
N ASN A 55 -13.89 19.81 7.91
CA ASN A 55 -13.95 20.90 6.93
C ASN A 55 -12.96 22.03 7.24
N ALA A 56 -12.62 22.80 6.22
CA ALA A 56 -11.69 23.92 6.35
C ALA A 56 -12.12 25.01 7.36
N ASP A 57 -13.41 25.13 7.61
CA ASP A 57 -13.99 26.05 8.59
C ASP A 57 -13.95 25.51 10.04
N GLY A 58 -13.56 24.25 10.21
CA GLY A 58 -13.48 23.54 11.48
C GLY A 58 -14.74 22.77 11.86
N SER A 59 -15.76 22.77 11.02
CA SER A 59 -16.92 21.88 11.19
C SER A 59 -16.56 20.44 10.84
N THR A 60 -17.27 19.47 11.42
CA THR A 60 -17.06 18.04 11.16
C THR A 60 -18.28 17.41 10.52
N SER A 61 -18.07 16.35 9.76
CA SER A 61 -19.15 15.46 9.36
C SER A 61 -19.80 14.78 10.58
N VAL A 62 -20.99 14.25 10.41
CA VAL A 62 -21.67 13.48 11.48
C VAL A 62 -21.24 12.04 11.48
N GLN A 63 -21.05 11.46 10.30
CA GLN A 63 -20.68 10.06 10.13
C GLN A 63 -19.22 9.78 10.49
N THR A 64 -18.99 8.54 10.88
CA THR A 64 -17.69 7.88 10.97
C THR A 64 -17.81 6.44 10.47
N SER A 65 -16.73 5.91 9.88
CA SER A 65 -16.63 4.50 9.50
C SER A 65 -15.73 3.73 10.46
N THR A 66 -15.78 2.41 10.35
CA THR A 66 -14.87 1.54 11.09
C THR A 66 -13.41 1.75 10.67
N THR A 67 -13.13 2.06 9.42
CA THR A 67 -11.81 2.47 8.93
C THR A 67 -11.32 3.74 9.64
N ASN A 68 -12.16 4.77 9.75
CA ASN A 68 -11.82 6.02 10.42
C ASN A 68 -11.45 5.81 11.90
N ILE A 69 -12.20 4.94 12.58
CA ILE A 69 -11.92 4.59 13.99
C ILE A 69 -10.57 3.86 14.11
N GLY A 70 -10.30 2.91 13.22
CA GLY A 70 -8.99 2.25 13.12
C GLY A 70 -7.87 3.26 12.88
N ALA A 71 -8.06 4.17 11.91
CA ALA A 71 -7.13 5.24 11.55
C ALA A 71 -6.78 6.14 12.75
N TYR A 72 -7.76 6.55 13.51
CA TYR A 72 -7.53 7.31 14.74
C TYR A 72 -6.72 6.50 15.77
N MET A 73 -7.03 5.20 15.94
CA MET A 73 -6.35 4.38 16.93
C MET A 73 -4.86 4.24 16.64
N TRP A 74 -4.45 3.92 15.41
CA TRP A 74 -3.03 3.85 15.09
C TRP A 74 -2.36 5.22 15.04
N SER A 75 -3.09 6.29 14.66
CA SER A 75 -2.57 7.66 14.67
C SER A 75 -2.23 8.15 16.07
N ALA A 76 -3.05 7.80 17.08
CA ALA A 76 -2.75 8.10 18.49
C ALA A 76 -1.46 7.43 18.97
N LEU A 77 -1.20 6.20 18.57
CA LEU A 77 0.05 5.48 18.87
C LEU A 77 1.26 6.10 18.15
N VAL A 78 1.08 6.54 16.92
CA VAL A 78 2.13 7.26 16.19
C VAL A 78 2.43 8.61 16.85
N ALA A 79 1.40 9.37 17.24
CA ALA A 79 1.56 10.66 17.94
C ALA A 79 2.33 10.50 19.27
N GLU A 80 2.06 9.43 20.03
CA GLU A 80 2.85 9.08 21.21
C GLU A 80 4.30 8.73 20.84
N ARG A 81 4.49 7.86 19.84
CA ARG A 81 5.83 7.43 19.41
C ARG A 81 6.70 8.61 18.97
N LEU A 82 6.11 9.57 18.28
CA LEU A 82 6.77 10.80 17.83
C LEU A 82 6.83 11.89 18.90
N ARG A 83 6.31 11.61 20.13
CA ARG A 83 6.28 12.53 21.26
C ARG A 83 5.44 13.80 21.05
N ILE A 84 4.45 13.74 20.18
CA ILE A 84 3.46 14.80 19.98
C ILE A 84 2.51 14.84 21.17
N ILE A 85 2.13 13.65 21.70
CA ILE A 85 1.37 13.49 22.93
C ILE A 85 2.07 12.54 23.89
N GLY A 86 1.69 12.58 25.16
CA GLY A 86 2.23 11.69 26.19
C GLY A 86 1.42 10.39 26.32
N HIS A 87 2.05 9.35 26.86
CA HIS A 87 1.43 8.03 27.10
C HIS A 87 0.08 8.10 27.82
N ARG A 88 -0.03 8.90 28.88
CA ARG A 88 -1.29 9.06 29.62
C ARG A 88 -2.43 9.56 28.73
N GLU A 89 -2.15 10.54 27.89
CA GLU A 89 -3.12 11.08 26.94
C GLU A 89 -3.54 10.02 25.92
N THR A 90 -2.59 9.27 25.37
CA THR A 90 -2.85 8.15 24.45
C THR A 90 -3.80 7.14 25.09
N VAL A 91 -3.48 6.67 26.30
CA VAL A 91 -4.33 5.73 27.03
C VAL A 91 -5.73 6.29 27.27
N ASP A 92 -5.85 7.56 27.69
CA ASP A 92 -7.14 8.18 27.99
C ASP A 92 -8.01 8.37 26.72
N ARG A 93 -7.40 8.71 25.58
CA ARG A 93 -8.08 8.81 24.29
C ARG A 93 -8.58 7.44 23.83
N LEU A 94 -7.70 6.45 23.75
CA LEU A 94 -8.03 5.11 23.29
C LEU A 94 -9.01 4.38 24.22
N ARG A 95 -8.97 4.65 25.52
CA ARG A 95 -9.95 4.12 26.49
C ARG A 95 -11.37 4.58 26.15
N ARG A 96 -11.56 5.84 25.76
CA ARG A 96 -12.87 6.36 25.35
C ARG A 96 -13.34 5.70 24.06
N THR A 97 -12.48 5.61 23.06
CA THR A 97 -12.78 4.92 21.78
C THR A 97 -13.23 3.49 22.03
N LEU A 98 -12.46 2.71 22.80
CA LEU A 98 -12.82 1.32 23.12
C LEU A 98 -14.13 1.23 23.92
N ALA A 99 -14.38 2.17 24.85
CA ALA A 99 -15.64 2.19 25.61
C ALA A 99 -16.86 2.45 24.71
N THR A 100 -16.68 3.19 23.65
CA THR A 100 -17.73 3.41 22.64
C THR A 100 -17.90 2.19 21.77
N LEU A 101 -16.84 1.61 21.24
CA LEU A 101 -16.89 0.38 20.44
C LEU A 101 -17.57 -0.78 21.16
N GLU A 102 -17.36 -0.93 22.48
CA GLU A 102 -17.98 -1.99 23.28
C GLU A 102 -19.51 -1.90 23.38
N ARG A 103 -20.10 -0.71 23.18
CA ARG A 103 -21.54 -0.47 23.24
C ARG A 103 -22.20 -0.22 21.88
N MET A 104 -21.40 -0.03 20.81
CA MET A 104 -21.92 0.14 19.46
C MET A 104 -22.66 -1.12 19.01
N GLU A 105 -23.74 -0.92 18.26
CA GLU A 105 -24.46 -2.02 17.64
C GLU A 105 -23.59 -2.74 16.61
N ARG A 106 -23.59 -4.07 16.66
CA ARG A 106 -22.86 -4.96 15.77
C ARG A 106 -23.77 -6.05 15.21
N HIS A 107 -23.33 -6.66 14.14
CA HIS A 107 -24.00 -7.86 13.63
C HIS A 107 -23.67 -9.05 14.52
N GLU A 108 -24.63 -9.47 15.35
CA GLU A 108 -24.43 -10.49 16.38
C GLU A 108 -23.83 -11.82 15.87
N PRO A 109 -24.26 -12.39 14.71
CA PRO A 109 -23.69 -13.65 14.25
C PRO A 109 -22.19 -13.58 13.94
N SER A 110 -21.69 -12.45 13.38
CA SER A 110 -20.29 -12.31 12.95
C SER A 110 -19.44 -11.41 13.85
N GLY A 111 -20.05 -10.66 14.76
CA GLY A 111 -19.35 -9.66 15.56
C GLY A 111 -18.82 -8.46 14.75
N GLN A 112 -19.12 -8.40 13.45
CA GLN A 112 -18.68 -7.32 12.59
C GLN A 112 -19.47 -6.04 12.84
N PHE A 113 -18.82 -4.89 12.63
CA PHE A 113 -19.46 -3.59 12.76
C PHE A 113 -20.10 -3.17 11.44
N TYR A 114 -21.15 -2.36 11.53
CA TYR A 114 -21.74 -1.69 10.37
C TYR A 114 -20.78 -0.62 9.81
N ASN A 115 -21.03 -0.19 8.59
CA ASN A 115 -20.10 0.73 7.94
C ASN A 115 -20.17 2.15 8.52
N TRP A 116 -21.38 2.64 8.87
CA TRP A 116 -21.57 4.03 9.28
C TRP A 116 -22.22 4.21 10.64
N TYR A 117 -21.63 5.09 11.45
CA TYR A 117 -22.12 5.49 12.77
C TYR A 117 -22.05 7.00 12.96
N ASP A 118 -22.87 7.56 13.84
CA ASP A 118 -22.71 8.93 14.34
C ASP A 118 -21.47 8.96 15.27
N HIS A 119 -20.46 9.74 14.91
CA HIS A 119 -19.21 9.81 15.67
C HIS A 119 -19.37 10.33 17.10
N ARG A 120 -20.44 11.12 17.39
CA ARG A 120 -20.68 11.69 18.73
C ARG A 120 -21.30 10.68 19.67
N THR A 121 -22.11 9.77 19.18
CA THR A 121 -22.92 8.86 20.01
C THR A 121 -22.54 7.40 19.87
N GLY A 122 -21.96 6.99 18.73
CA GLY A 122 -21.75 5.60 18.33
C GLY A 122 -23.03 4.91 17.86
N ALA A 123 -24.10 5.66 17.59
CA ALA A 123 -25.33 5.10 17.03
C ALA A 123 -25.16 4.75 15.56
N LYS A 124 -25.63 3.57 15.16
CA LYS A 124 -25.69 3.15 13.75
C LYS A 124 -26.54 4.14 12.93
N LEU A 125 -26.04 4.55 11.77
CA LEU A 125 -26.76 5.42 10.85
C LEU A 125 -27.63 4.58 9.90
N THR A 126 -28.87 5.03 9.73
CA THR A 126 -29.83 4.52 8.75
C THR A 126 -30.26 5.59 7.76
N THR A 127 -29.81 6.81 7.98
CA THR A 127 -30.03 7.94 7.09
C THR A 127 -28.75 8.75 6.93
N TRP A 128 -28.55 9.31 5.75
CA TRP A 128 -27.35 10.06 5.42
C TRP A 128 -27.47 11.52 5.89
N PRO A 129 -26.67 11.95 6.86
CA PRO A 129 -26.65 13.36 7.24
C PRO A 129 -25.84 14.18 6.21
N PRO A 130 -26.24 15.39 5.83
CA PRO A 130 -27.43 16.15 6.24
C PRO A 130 -28.63 15.98 5.32
N THR A 131 -28.55 15.15 4.27
CA THR A 131 -29.61 15.05 3.23
C THR A 131 -30.87 14.33 3.72
N GLY A 132 -30.73 13.42 4.69
CA GLY A 132 -31.81 12.56 5.17
C GLY A 132 -32.11 11.35 4.28
N ASP A 133 -31.32 11.12 3.24
CA ASP A 133 -31.48 9.96 2.37
C ASP A 133 -31.24 8.65 3.15
N THR A 134 -31.98 7.61 2.82
CA THR A 134 -31.86 6.30 3.47
C THR A 134 -30.48 5.70 3.16
N ILE A 135 -29.80 5.23 4.21
CA ILE A 135 -28.60 4.39 4.10
C ILE A 135 -29.04 2.94 4.38
N GLU A 136 -28.70 2.04 3.49
CA GLU A 136 -28.77 0.61 3.78
C GLU A 136 -27.53 0.22 4.62
N PRO A 137 -27.71 -0.24 5.88
CA PRO A 137 -26.55 -0.60 6.71
C PRO A 137 -25.86 -1.85 6.17
N ILE A 138 -24.58 -1.74 5.89
CA ILE A 138 -23.75 -2.82 5.34
C ILE A 138 -22.64 -3.22 6.31
N LEU A 139 -22.11 -4.42 6.13
CA LEU A 139 -20.91 -4.93 6.78
C LEU A 139 -19.81 -5.00 5.72
N SER A 140 -18.97 -3.98 5.66
CA SER A 140 -17.82 -3.93 4.74
C SER A 140 -16.68 -4.80 5.30
N SER A 141 -16.12 -5.69 4.49
CA SER A 141 -15.01 -6.53 4.91
C SER A 141 -13.72 -5.73 5.11
N VAL A 142 -13.44 -4.79 4.22
CA VAL A 142 -12.24 -3.96 4.28
C VAL A 142 -12.27 -2.96 5.43
N ASP A 143 -13.41 -2.28 5.64
CA ASP A 143 -13.53 -1.31 6.73
C ASP A 143 -13.40 -1.99 8.11
N ASN A 144 -14.00 -3.19 8.27
CA ASN A 144 -13.79 -4.01 9.45
C ASN A 144 -12.35 -4.52 9.56
N GLY A 145 -11.69 -4.78 8.44
CA GLY A 145 -10.27 -5.09 8.38
C GLY A 145 -9.41 -3.99 9.00
N TRP A 146 -9.64 -2.74 8.62
CA TRP A 146 -8.90 -1.61 9.15
C TRP A 146 -9.19 -1.31 10.62
N LEU A 147 -10.44 -1.51 11.08
CA LEU A 147 -10.74 -1.47 12.50
C LEU A 147 -9.97 -2.55 13.27
N ALA A 148 -9.93 -3.77 12.75
CA ALA A 148 -9.19 -4.87 13.37
C ALA A 148 -7.68 -4.60 13.44
N VAL A 149 -7.10 -3.94 12.42
CA VAL A 149 -5.71 -3.43 12.48
C VAL A 149 -5.55 -2.45 13.64
N GLY A 150 -6.44 -1.47 13.78
CA GLY A 150 -6.42 -0.52 14.88
C GLY A 150 -6.48 -1.21 16.25
N LEU A 151 -7.41 -2.16 16.43
CA LEU A 151 -7.52 -2.96 17.66
C LEU A 151 -6.26 -3.75 17.96
N ARG A 152 -5.67 -4.39 16.94
CA ARG A 152 -4.44 -5.16 17.04
C ARG A 152 -3.25 -4.31 17.52
N VAL A 153 -3.02 -3.15 16.90
CA VAL A 153 -1.88 -2.31 17.28
C VAL A 153 -2.07 -1.73 18.69
N VAL A 154 -3.30 -1.42 19.12
CA VAL A 154 -3.60 -1.02 20.51
C VAL A 154 -3.33 -2.17 21.48
N ALA A 155 -3.81 -3.38 21.19
CA ALA A 155 -3.56 -4.55 22.04
C ALA A 155 -2.06 -4.85 22.18
N SER A 156 -1.29 -4.61 21.13
CA SER A 156 0.17 -4.80 21.13
C SER A 156 0.92 -3.75 21.94
N ARG A 157 0.54 -2.47 21.83
CA ARG A 157 1.35 -1.33 22.33
C ARG A 157 0.85 -0.68 23.60
N VAL A 158 -0.41 -0.89 24.00
CA VAL A 158 -1.01 -0.27 25.17
C VAL A 158 -1.41 -1.34 26.20
N PRO A 159 -0.51 -1.71 27.12
CA PRO A 159 -0.75 -2.80 28.08
C PRO A 159 -2.03 -2.64 28.89
N GLU A 160 -2.39 -1.41 29.26
CA GLU A 160 -3.59 -1.07 30.04
C GLU A 160 -4.90 -1.34 29.29
N LEU A 161 -4.85 -1.39 27.96
CA LEU A 161 -6.02 -1.57 27.10
C LEU A 161 -6.00 -2.91 26.36
N ARG A 162 -4.92 -3.69 26.50
CA ARG A 162 -4.70 -4.95 25.77
C ARG A 162 -5.90 -5.88 25.81
N GLY A 163 -6.39 -6.20 27.01
CA GLY A 163 -7.49 -7.17 27.17
C GLY A 163 -8.79 -6.71 26.50
N ARG A 164 -9.07 -5.40 26.52
CA ARG A 164 -10.29 -4.84 25.89
C ARG A 164 -10.16 -4.86 24.35
N ALA A 165 -9.05 -4.36 23.83
CA ALA A 165 -8.82 -4.34 22.39
C ALA A 165 -8.75 -5.76 21.81
N GLN A 166 -8.08 -6.69 22.49
CA GLN A 166 -8.00 -8.09 22.08
C GLN A 166 -9.38 -8.76 22.07
N LYS A 167 -10.22 -8.54 23.11
CA LYS A 167 -11.57 -9.10 23.17
C LYS A 167 -12.43 -8.63 22.00
N LEU A 168 -12.36 -7.36 21.63
CA LEU A 168 -13.07 -6.84 20.45
C LEU A 168 -12.55 -7.49 19.16
N PHE A 169 -11.24 -7.54 18.97
CA PHE A 169 -10.61 -8.18 17.83
C PHE A 169 -11.00 -9.66 17.70
N ASP A 170 -10.94 -10.42 18.80
CA ASP A 170 -11.26 -11.86 18.79
C ASP A 170 -12.73 -12.13 18.47
N SER A 171 -13.62 -11.19 18.81
CA SER A 171 -15.06 -11.32 18.55
C SER A 171 -15.47 -11.04 17.10
N MET A 172 -14.58 -10.53 16.23
CA MET A 172 -14.84 -10.26 14.82
C MET A 172 -14.50 -11.52 14.00
N ASP A 173 -15.51 -12.19 13.44
CA ASP A 173 -15.34 -13.38 12.59
C ASP A 173 -15.12 -12.94 11.12
N PHE A 174 -13.91 -13.05 10.61
CA PHE A 174 -13.58 -12.76 9.22
C PHE A 174 -13.93 -13.92 8.27
N GLY A 175 -14.10 -15.14 8.77
CA GLY A 175 -14.62 -16.29 8.01
C GLY A 175 -16.01 -16.03 7.45
N PHE A 176 -16.78 -15.15 8.10
CA PHE A 176 -18.07 -14.68 7.63
C PHE A 176 -18.04 -14.08 6.21
N TYR A 177 -16.94 -13.44 5.85
CA TYR A 177 -16.77 -12.84 4.52
C TYR A 177 -16.25 -13.80 3.46
N TYR A 178 -15.75 -14.98 3.85
CA TYR A 178 -15.13 -15.88 2.89
C TYR A 178 -16.16 -16.62 2.04
N ARG A 179 -15.96 -16.60 0.73
CA ARG A 179 -16.76 -17.32 -0.27
C ARG A 179 -15.96 -18.49 -0.85
N PRO A 180 -16.16 -19.70 -0.34
CA PRO A 180 -15.38 -20.88 -0.76
C PRO A 180 -15.64 -21.28 -2.22
N ASP A 181 -16.80 -20.95 -2.78
CA ASP A 181 -17.19 -21.24 -4.16
C ASP A 181 -16.36 -20.46 -5.20
N VAL A 182 -15.91 -19.25 -4.86
CA VAL A 182 -15.05 -18.39 -5.70
C VAL A 182 -13.67 -18.15 -5.09
N ASN A 183 -13.42 -18.70 -3.89
CA ASN A 183 -12.16 -18.54 -3.15
C ASN A 183 -11.75 -17.08 -2.90
N ARG A 184 -12.71 -16.22 -2.53
CA ARG A 184 -12.52 -14.77 -2.31
C ARG A 184 -13.30 -14.27 -1.11
N ILE A 185 -13.04 -13.06 -0.67
CA ILE A 185 -13.83 -12.36 0.34
C ILE A 185 -14.88 -11.45 -0.29
N LEU A 186 -16.02 -11.35 0.39
CA LEU A 186 -17.10 -10.44 0.00
C LEU A 186 -16.63 -8.98 0.00
N PHE A 187 -17.18 -8.19 -0.90
CA PHE A 187 -17.11 -6.75 -0.82
C PHE A 187 -17.83 -6.24 0.43
N HIS A 188 -19.12 -6.58 0.54
CA HIS A 188 -19.91 -6.34 1.74
C HIS A 188 -21.09 -7.30 1.86
N TYR A 189 -21.69 -7.31 3.04
CA TYR A 189 -22.92 -8.02 3.32
C TYR A 189 -23.99 -7.05 3.82
N VAL A 190 -25.22 -7.24 3.38
CA VAL A 190 -26.39 -6.43 3.75
C VAL A 190 -27.29 -7.25 4.68
N PRO A 191 -27.27 -7.03 6.02
CA PRO A 191 -27.98 -7.85 6.97
C PRO A 191 -29.50 -7.86 6.76
N ASP A 192 -30.09 -6.72 6.43
CA ASP A 192 -31.55 -6.59 6.32
C ASP A 192 -32.14 -7.42 5.17
N SER A 193 -31.43 -7.54 4.06
CA SER A 193 -31.83 -8.36 2.91
C SER A 193 -31.20 -9.74 2.87
N GLY A 194 -30.18 -10.00 3.70
CA GLY A 194 -29.34 -11.19 3.62
C GLY A 194 -28.48 -11.25 2.36
N SER A 195 -28.29 -10.13 1.68
CA SER A 195 -27.58 -10.05 0.41
C SER A 195 -26.07 -10.00 0.61
N ALA A 196 -25.36 -10.89 -0.08
CA ALA A 196 -23.90 -10.92 -0.12
C ALA A 196 -23.42 -10.36 -1.46
N VAL A 197 -22.76 -9.19 -1.42
CA VAL A 197 -22.18 -8.59 -2.62
C VAL A 197 -20.75 -9.11 -2.79
N CYS A 198 -20.58 -9.94 -3.81
CA CYS A 198 -19.31 -10.56 -4.14
C CYS A 198 -18.57 -9.73 -5.20
N CYS A 199 -17.31 -9.70 -5.18
CA CYS A 199 -16.24 -9.99 -4.25
C CYS A 199 -15.10 -9.03 -4.55
N TYR A 200 -14.16 -8.85 -3.62
CA TYR A 200 -12.88 -8.26 -3.99
C TYR A 200 -12.13 -9.25 -4.89
N ASP A 201 -11.80 -8.83 -6.09
CA ASP A 201 -11.23 -9.70 -7.13
C ASP A 201 -9.83 -9.27 -7.60
N THR A 202 -9.35 -8.11 -7.15
CA THR A 202 -8.00 -7.60 -7.45
C THR A 202 -7.06 -7.85 -6.29
N ALA A 203 -5.92 -8.51 -6.55
CA ALA A 203 -4.94 -8.81 -5.50
C ALA A 203 -4.27 -7.55 -4.96
N VAL A 204 -3.92 -6.60 -5.85
CA VAL A 204 -3.33 -5.31 -5.46
C VAL A 204 -4.46 -4.34 -5.10
N SER A 205 -5.14 -4.62 -4.00
CA SER A 205 -6.19 -3.82 -3.38
C SER A 205 -5.98 -3.78 -1.87
N GLU A 206 -6.43 -2.72 -1.21
CA GLU A 206 -6.38 -2.60 0.24
C GLU A 206 -7.15 -3.71 0.96
N SER A 207 -8.13 -4.30 0.29
CA SER A 207 -8.99 -5.36 0.81
C SER A 207 -8.23 -6.61 1.28
N ARG A 208 -7.00 -6.85 0.76
CA ARG A 208 -6.17 -7.96 1.19
C ARG A 208 -5.85 -7.95 2.69
N ILE A 209 -6.00 -6.80 3.38
CA ILE A 209 -5.80 -6.72 4.83
C ILE A 209 -6.83 -7.59 5.58
N ALA A 210 -8.07 -7.66 5.11
CA ALA A 210 -9.11 -8.51 5.70
C ALA A 210 -8.80 -10.00 5.49
N GLY A 211 -8.30 -10.36 4.31
CA GLY A 211 -7.78 -11.71 4.01
C GLY A 211 -6.63 -12.10 4.94
N TYR A 212 -5.64 -11.23 5.12
CA TYR A 212 -4.52 -11.47 6.04
C TYR A 212 -4.96 -11.71 7.48
N ILE A 213 -5.94 -10.94 7.97
CA ILE A 213 -6.49 -11.12 9.32
C ILE A 213 -7.22 -12.45 9.44
N GLY A 214 -8.07 -12.80 8.47
CA GLY A 214 -8.82 -14.04 8.46
C GLY A 214 -7.91 -15.29 8.38
N ILE A 215 -6.85 -15.22 7.56
CA ILE A 215 -5.82 -16.27 7.46
C ILE A 215 -5.07 -16.39 8.80
N GLU A 216 -4.66 -15.29 9.40
CA GLU A 216 -3.96 -15.32 10.68
C GLU A 216 -4.79 -15.92 11.80
N LYS A 217 -6.09 -15.58 11.85
CA LYS A 217 -7.05 -16.15 12.83
C LYS A 217 -7.42 -17.61 12.54
N GLY A 218 -7.05 -18.14 11.36
CA GLY A 218 -7.43 -19.49 10.91
C GLY A 218 -8.90 -19.60 10.51
N GLU A 219 -9.57 -18.51 10.27
CA GLU A 219 -10.97 -18.39 9.85
C GLU A 219 -11.12 -18.47 8.32
N ILE A 220 -10.05 -18.11 7.60
CA ILE A 220 -9.95 -18.15 6.14
C ILE A 220 -8.76 -19.04 5.77
N PRO A 221 -8.89 -19.97 4.79
CA PRO A 221 -7.79 -20.81 4.37
C PRO A 221 -6.73 -20.00 3.60
N GLN A 222 -5.44 -20.35 3.75
CA GLN A 222 -4.32 -19.68 3.07
C GLN A 222 -4.48 -19.57 1.54
N ARG A 223 -5.15 -20.55 0.90
CA ARG A 223 -5.41 -20.53 -0.54
C ARG A 223 -6.25 -19.33 -1.00
N GLU A 224 -6.99 -18.66 -0.09
CA GLU A 224 -7.78 -17.47 -0.41
C GLU A 224 -6.90 -16.35 -0.96
N TYR A 225 -5.70 -16.16 -0.42
CA TYR A 225 -4.73 -15.18 -0.90
C TYR A 225 -4.50 -15.26 -2.43
N TYR A 226 -4.59 -16.45 -3.00
CA TYR A 226 -4.44 -16.69 -4.44
C TYR A 226 -5.76 -16.62 -5.23
N GLY A 227 -6.87 -16.33 -4.58
CA GLY A 227 -8.19 -16.26 -5.23
C GLY A 227 -8.42 -15.00 -6.05
N SER A 228 -7.73 -13.91 -5.74
CA SER A 228 -7.87 -12.64 -6.45
C SER A 228 -6.94 -12.55 -7.66
N TRP A 229 -7.32 -11.76 -8.65
CA TRP A 229 -6.56 -11.57 -9.89
C TRP A 229 -5.33 -10.66 -9.68
N ARG A 230 -4.20 -11.02 -10.29
CA ARG A 230 -3.01 -10.16 -10.38
C ARG A 230 -3.14 -9.18 -11.54
N SER A 231 -3.73 -9.66 -12.64
CA SER A 231 -4.22 -8.84 -13.76
C SER A 231 -5.38 -9.57 -14.40
N PHE A 232 -6.07 -8.93 -15.34
CA PHE A 232 -7.00 -9.66 -16.21
C PHE A 232 -6.27 -10.71 -17.06
N PRO A 233 -6.96 -11.77 -17.52
CA PRO A 233 -6.37 -12.76 -18.40
C PRO A 233 -5.83 -12.13 -19.68
N ASP A 234 -4.80 -12.73 -20.26
CA ASP A 234 -4.28 -12.35 -21.59
C ASP A 234 -5.33 -12.63 -22.67
N SER A 235 -6.16 -11.65 -22.97
CA SER A 235 -7.24 -11.73 -23.94
C SER A 235 -7.44 -10.39 -24.64
N CYS A 236 -8.25 -10.38 -25.71
CA CYS A 236 -8.72 -9.16 -26.37
C CYS A 236 -10.12 -8.74 -25.88
N ASP A 237 -10.55 -9.22 -24.73
CA ASP A 237 -11.76 -8.71 -24.06
C ASP A 237 -11.44 -7.43 -23.29
N TRP A 238 -11.97 -6.32 -23.79
CA TRP A 238 -11.70 -4.98 -23.29
C TRP A 238 -12.78 -4.44 -22.35
N SER A 239 -13.77 -5.25 -22.00
CA SER A 239 -14.87 -4.78 -21.18
C SER A 239 -14.44 -4.23 -19.80
N PHE A 240 -13.20 -4.47 -19.41
CA PHE A 240 -12.69 -4.12 -18.08
C PHE A 240 -11.16 -3.92 -17.99
N GLN A 241 -10.44 -3.80 -19.10
CA GLN A 241 -8.99 -3.56 -19.07
C GLN A 241 -8.54 -2.55 -20.11
N GLU A 242 -7.57 -1.73 -19.75
CA GLU A 242 -6.98 -0.70 -20.61
C GLU A 242 -5.77 -1.24 -21.39
N THR A 243 -5.08 -2.23 -20.85
CA THR A 243 -3.82 -2.74 -21.35
C THR A 243 -3.81 -4.26 -21.37
N ARG A 244 -3.20 -4.87 -22.40
CA ARG A 244 -3.02 -6.33 -22.46
C ARG A 244 -1.96 -6.78 -21.47
N PRO A 245 -2.29 -7.62 -20.49
CA PRO A 245 -1.33 -8.11 -19.54
C PRO A 245 -0.33 -9.05 -20.20
N GLN A 246 0.87 -9.10 -19.66
CA GLN A 246 1.90 -10.08 -19.95
C GLN A 246 2.12 -10.93 -18.71
N GLY A 247 2.19 -12.24 -18.87
CA GLY A 247 2.35 -13.11 -17.71
C GLY A 247 2.34 -14.59 -18.05
N PHE A 248 2.34 -15.40 -17.02
CA PHE A 248 2.31 -16.85 -17.08
C PHE A 248 1.36 -17.38 -16.00
N THR A 249 0.95 -18.64 -16.13
CA THR A 249 0.06 -19.26 -15.14
C THR A 249 0.88 -20.16 -14.21
N ARG A 250 0.69 -19.99 -12.90
CA ARG A 250 1.22 -20.87 -11.84
C ARG A 250 0.10 -21.51 -11.03
N SER A 251 0.44 -22.53 -10.27
CA SER A 251 -0.47 -23.15 -9.32
C SER A 251 0.03 -22.93 -7.90
N HIS A 252 -0.77 -22.28 -7.07
CA HIS A 252 -0.47 -22.02 -5.66
C HIS A 252 -1.55 -22.68 -4.78
N LEU A 253 -1.18 -23.59 -3.90
CA LEU A 253 -2.10 -24.32 -3.01
C LEU A 253 -3.34 -24.88 -3.74
N GLY A 254 -3.15 -25.35 -4.99
CA GLY A 254 -4.21 -25.87 -5.86
C GLY A 254 -5.09 -24.80 -6.52
N VAL A 255 -4.71 -23.54 -6.46
CA VAL A 255 -5.35 -22.42 -7.18
C VAL A 255 -4.51 -22.06 -8.40
N SER A 256 -5.12 -22.05 -9.58
CA SER A 256 -4.46 -21.60 -10.82
C SER A 256 -4.49 -20.08 -10.86
N VAL A 257 -3.32 -19.46 -10.91
CA VAL A 257 -3.13 -18.00 -10.88
C VAL A 257 -2.44 -17.56 -12.16
N PHE A 258 -3.00 -16.59 -12.85
CA PHE A 258 -2.31 -15.89 -13.94
C PHE A 258 -1.51 -14.72 -13.34
N GLU A 259 -0.18 -14.88 -13.28
CA GLU A 259 0.75 -13.87 -12.80
C GLU A 259 0.96 -12.81 -13.88
N GLY A 260 -0.07 -12.00 -14.09
CA GLY A 260 -0.08 -10.97 -15.11
C GLY A 260 0.43 -9.63 -14.60
N ALA A 261 1.13 -8.90 -15.48
CA ALA A 261 1.54 -7.53 -15.23
C ALA A 261 1.32 -6.68 -16.49
N TYR A 262 1.06 -5.41 -16.31
CA TYR A 262 0.85 -4.48 -17.42
C TYR A 262 2.18 -3.86 -17.87
N PRO A 263 2.50 -3.91 -19.17
CA PRO A 263 3.64 -3.19 -19.70
C PRO A 263 3.40 -1.68 -19.58
N TYR A 264 4.36 -0.96 -19.02
CA TYR A 264 4.32 0.49 -18.92
C TYR A 264 5.72 1.07 -18.94
N ASN A 265 5.99 1.96 -19.87
CA ASN A 265 7.29 2.67 -19.99
C ASN A 265 8.52 1.76 -19.84
N GLY A 266 8.54 0.66 -20.59
CA GLY A 266 9.65 -0.31 -20.60
C GLY A 266 9.78 -1.17 -19.33
N THR A 267 8.79 -1.11 -18.42
CA THR A 267 8.68 -1.96 -17.25
C THR A 267 7.43 -2.83 -17.31
N ARG A 268 7.25 -3.73 -16.36
CA ARG A 268 6.01 -4.48 -16.14
C ARG A 268 5.57 -4.29 -14.70
N VAL A 269 4.32 -3.88 -14.50
CA VAL A 269 3.75 -3.56 -13.18
C VAL A 269 2.49 -4.39 -12.97
N THR A 270 2.41 -5.11 -11.86
CA THR A 270 1.15 -5.75 -11.46
C THR A 270 0.18 -4.65 -11.03
N PRO A 271 -0.96 -4.52 -11.73
CA PRO A 271 -1.86 -3.38 -11.58
C PRO A 271 -2.61 -3.41 -10.25
N SER A 272 -2.96 -2.24 -9.74
CA SER A 272 -3.87 -2.12 -8.60
C SER A 272 -5.31 -1.89 -9.05
N TRP A 273 -6.24 -1.99 -8.13
CA TRP A 273 -7.61 -1.53 -8.35
C TRP A 273 -7.57 -0.02 -8.67
N GLY A 274 -8.10 0.33 -9.85
CA GLY A 274 -8.14 1.70 -10.36
C GLY A 274 -6.78 2.40 -10.56
N GLY A 275 -5.66 1.69 -10.55
CA GLY A 275 -4.32 2.31 -10.66
C GLY A 275 -3.93 3.19 -9.47
N SER A 276 -4.60 3.03 -8.34
CA SER A 276 -4.50 3.87 -7.15
C SER A 276 -3.30 3.51 -6.27
N MET A 277 -2.61 4.55 -5.78
CA MET A 277 -1.50 4.40 -4.81
C MET A 277 -1.97 3.81 -3.47
N PHE A 278 -3.13 4.22 -3.00
CA PHE A 278 -3.75 3.76 -1.78
C PHE A 278 -4.01 2.24 -1.82
N GLU A 279 -4.66 1.76 -2.87
CA GLU A 279 -4.93 0.35 -3.08
C GLU A 279 -3.64 -0.49 -3.08
N ALA A 280 -2.61 0.04 -3.74
CA ALA A 280 -1.34 -0.67 -3.84
C ALA A 280 -0.59 -0.73 -2.51
N LEU A 281 -0.51 0.36 -1.75
CA LEU A 281 0.50 0.53 -0.70
C LEU A 281 -0.02 0.60 0.73
N MET A 282 -1.32 0.85 0.98
CA MET A 282 -1.80 1.03 2.35
C MET A 282 -1.56 -0.20 3.25
N PRO A 283 -1.80 -1.45 2.83
CA PRO A 283 -1.49 -2.62 3.65
C PRO A 283 -0.02 -2.74 4.02
N SER A 284 0.89 -2.27 3.16
CA SER A 284 2.33 -2.28 3.42
C SER A 284 2.76 -1.40 4.61
N LEU A 285 1.88 -0.50 5.07
CA LEU A 285 2.12 0.27 6.30
C LEU A 285 2.11 -0.59 7.57
N PHE A 286 1.48 -1.78 7.52
CA PHE A 286 1.32 -2.69 8.66
C PHE A 286 1.97 -4.05 8.43
N VAL A 287 1.90 -4.55 7.21
CA VAL A 287 2.48 -5.83 6.79
C VAL A 287 3.76 -5.55 5.99
N PRO A 288 4.90 -6.13 6.34
CA PRO A 288 6.15 -5.93 5.59
C PRO A 288 6.15 -6.77 4.30
N GLU A 289 5.18 -6.51 3.41
CA GLU A 289 4.92 -7.29 2.20
C GLU A 289 6.14 -7.39 1.31
N GLU A 290 6.90 -6.30 1.15
CA GLU A 290 8.11 -6.26 0.33
C GLU A 290 9.24 -7.16 0.86
N ARG A 291 9.27 -7.36 2.17
CA ARG A 291 10.25 -8.23 2.81
C ARG A 291 9.82 -9.68 2.79
N TRP A 292 8.51 -9.92 2.93
CA TRP A 292 7.96 -11.27 2.93
C TRP A 292 7.80 -11.86 1.52
N GLY A 293 7.54 -11.01 0.52
CA GLY A 293 7.38 -11.39 -0.88
C GLY A 293 8.32 -10.57 -1.78
N PRO A 294 9.62 -10.82 -1.73
CA PRO A 294 10.59 -10.09 -2.55
C PRO A 294 10.34 -10.27 -4.04
N GLY A 295 9.85 -11.44 -4.48
CA GLY A 295 9.49 -11.74 -5.87
C GLY A 295 8.16 -11.13 -6.30
N SER A 296 7.31 -10.73 -5.37
CA SER A 296 6.01 -10.11 -5.67
C SER A 296 5.99 -8.64 -5.25
N TRP A 297 5.63 -8.37 -4.02
CA TRP A 297 5.45 -7.00 -3.48
C TRP A 297 6.77 -6.22 -3.43
N GLY A 298 7.90 -6.90 -3.18
CA GLY A 298 9.23 -6.28 -3.15
C GLY A 298 9.63 -5.71 -4.52
N ALA A 299 9.26 -6.39 -5.60
CA ALA A 299 9.44 -5.88 -6.96
C ALA A 299 8.39 -4.84 -7.33
N ASN A 300 7.12 -5.11 -7.02
CA ASN A 300 6.00 -4.30 -7.52
C ASN A 300 5.85 -2.93 -6.83
N HIS A 301 5.99 -2.84 -5.51
CA HIS A 301 5.76 -1.57 -4.80
C HIS A 301 6.67 -0.42 -5.28
N PRO A 302 8.01 -0.58 -5.41
CA PRO A 302 8.84 0.48 -5.95
C PRO A 302 8.56 0.81 -7.42
N LEU A 303 8.16 -0.19 -8.23
CA LEU A 303 7.72 0.03 -9.61
C LEU A 303 6.46 0.87 -9.65
N PHE A 304 5.47 0.53 -8.81
CA PHE A 304 4.20 1.25 -8.73
C PHE A 304 4.41 2.73 -8.38
N VAL A 305 5.28 3.03 -7.41
CA VAL A 305 5.65 4.41 -7.06
C VAL A 305 6.32 5.12 -8.25
N ARG A 306 7.25 4.45 -8.94
CA ARG A 306 7.91 5.04 -10.13
C ARG A 306 6.92 5.33 -11.25
N THR A 307 5.94 4.47 -11.45
CA THR A 307 4.88 4.67 -12.46
C THR A 307 4.03 5.90 -12.13
N GLN A 308 3.59 6.04 -10.90
CA GLN A 308 2.86 7.22 -10.44
C GLN A 308 3.65 8.52 -10.65
N MET A 309 4.96 8.48 -10.38
CA MET A 309 5.85 9.61 -10.62
C MET A 309 6.00 9.91 -12.13
N HIS A 310 6.22 8.87 -12.93
CA HIS A 310 6.38 9.01 -14.39
C HIS A 310 5.13 9.61 -15.01
N HIS A 311 3.97 9.08 -14.67
CA HIS A 311 2.70 9.60 -15.18
C HIS A 311 2.54 11.09 -14.89
N GLY A 312 2.67 11.53 -13.65
CA GLY A 312 2.45 12.94 -13.29
C GLY A 312 3.54 13.90 -13.75
N LEU A 313 4.79 13.43 -13.94
CA LEU A 313 5.93 14.28 -14.29
C LEU A 313 6.27 14.27 -15.78
N VAL A 314 5.94 13.19 -16.49
CA VAL A 314 6.36 12.97 -17.88
C VAL A 314 5.15 12.85 -18.80
N ASP A 315 4.24 11.88 -18.57
CA ASP A 315 3.13 11.65 -19.49
C ASP A 315 2.15 12.83 -19.52
N ALA A 316 1.69 13.25 -18.34
CA ALA A 316 0.72 14.32 -18.19
C ALA A 316 1.36 15.72 -18.01
N GLU A 317 2.66 15.79 -17.76
CA GLU A 317 3.41 17.04 -17.49
C GLU A 317 2.77 17.92 -16.40
N TYR A 318 2.07 17.31 -15.42
CA TYR A 318 1.45 18.05 -14.32
C TYR A 318 2.48 18.73 -13.40
N GLY A 319 3.72 18.25 -13.38
CA GLY A 319 4.77 18.71 -12.47
C GLY A 319 4.63 18.20 -11.04
N TYR A 320 3.58 17.46 -10.74
CA TYR A 320 3.24 16.84 -9.46
C TYR A 320 2.75 15.42 -9.69
N TRP A 321 2.75 14.61 -8.64
CA TRP A 321 2.34 13.20 -8.72
C TRP A 321 1.72 12.70 -7.42
N GLY A 322 1.06 11.53 -7.50
CA GLY A 322 0.37 10.85 -6.44
C GLY A 322 -1.13 10.90 -6.67
N PHE A 323 -1.68 9.78 -7.19
CA PHE A 323 -3.06 9.65 -7.60
C PHE A 323 -3.71 8.55 -6.74
N SER A 324 -4.75 8.94 -6.02
CA SER A 324 -5.43 8.06 -5.06
C SER A 324 -6.84 8.59 -4.77
N PRO A 325 -7.81 7.74 -4.40
CA PRO A 325 -9.15 8.19 -4.01
C PRO A 325 -9.12 9.26 -2.92
N ALA A 326 -9.93 10.29 -3.07
CA ALA A 326 -9.99 11.42 -2.14
C ALA A 326 -11.26 12.27 -2.34
N ASN A 327 -11.53 13.18 -1.42
CA ASN A 327 -12.49 14.25 -1.69
C ASN A 327 -11.97 15.14 -2.82
N THR A 328 -12.84 15.38 -3.81
CA THR A 328 -12.50 16.20 -4.97
C THR A 328 -12.38 17.69 -4.61
N PRO A 329 -11.61 18.47 -5.38
CA PRO A 329 -11.56 19.92 -5.20
C PRO A 329 -12.93 20.60 -5.31
N GLU A 330 -13.83 20.06 -6.12
CA GLU A 330 -15.18 20.56 -6.38
C GLU A 330 -16.20 20.10 -5.33
N GLY A 331 -15.89 19.09 -4.56
CA GLY A 331 -16.73 18.45 -3.53
C GLY A 331 -17.25 17.08 -3.96
N GLY A 332 -17.45 16.22 -2.99
CA GLY A 332 -17.73 14.79 -3.19
C GLY A 332 -16.45 13.95 -3.12
N TYR A 333 -16.60 12.66 -3.26
CA TYR A 333 -15.49 11.70 -3.26
C TYR A 333 -15.33 11.08 -4.64
N ALA A 334 -14.12 10.97 -5.13
CA ALA A 334 -13.82 10.33 -6.40
C ALA A 334 -12.58 9.43 -6.30
N THR A 335 -12.47 8.53 -7.27
CA THR A 335 -11.40 7.55 -7.36
C THR A 335 -10.39 8.02 -8.40
N TYR A 336 -9.18 8.32 -7.96
CA TYR A 336 -8.09 8.74 -8.83
C TYR A 336 -7.01 7.67 -8.86
N GLY A 337 -6.40 7.49 -10.03
CA GLY A 337 -5.34 6.53 -10.23
C GLY A 337 -4.62 6.76 -11.55
N VAL A 338 -3.76 5.84 -11.92
CA VAL A 338 -3.11 5.80 -13.24
C VAL A 338 -3.72 4.65 -14.02
N ASP A 339 -4.54 4.96 -15.02
CA ASP A 339 -5.32 3.98 -15.79
C ASP A 339 -4.45 2.89 -16.41
N ALA A 340 -3.29 3.25 -16.96
CA ALA A 340 -2.38 2.30 -17.61
C ALA A 340 -1.91 1.16 -16.68
N ILE A 341 -2.02 1.33 -15.36
CA ILE A 341 -1.72 0.30 -14.35
C ILE A 341 -2.91 0.04 -13.43
N GLY A 342 -4.12 0.32 -13.93
CA GLY A 342 -5.38 0.11 -13.24
C GLY A 342 -6.10 -1.14 -13.72
N MET A 343 -6.79 -1.78 -12.80
CA MET A 343 -7.82 -2.79 -13.06
C MET A 343 -9.14 -2.28 -12.56
N ASP A 344 -10.14 -2.26 -13.43
CA ASP A 344 -11.50 -1.94 -13.01
C ASP A 344 -12.50 -2.99 -13.48
N PRO A 345 -12.77 -4.01 -12.66
CA PRO A 345 -13.75 -5.01 -13.03
C PRO A 345 -15.20 -4.52 -12.95
N LYS A 346 -15.55 -3.45 -12.29
CA LYS A 346 -16.94 -2.90 -12.23
C LYS A 346 -17.10 -1.68 -11.32
N GLY A 347 -16.27 -0.69 -11.33
CA GLY A 347 -16.67 0.50 -10.62
C GLY A 347 -15.66 1.14 -9.68
N TYR A 348 -14.42 1.04 -10.05
CA TYR A 348 -13.37 1.91 -9.54
C TYR A 348 -12.68 2.58 -10.73
N PRO A 349 -13.44 3.37 -11.54
CA PRO A 349 -12.89 3.97 -12.72
C PRO A 349 -11.84 4.99 -12.31
N SER A 350 -10.58 4.70 -12.59
CA SER A 350 -9.50 5.67 -12.45
C SER A 350 -9.58 6.81 -13.45
N ASN A 351 -10.43 6.65 -14.45
CA ASN A 351 -10.71 7.63 -15.50
C ASN A 351 -11.43 8.91 -15.00
N GLU A 352 -11.71 9.02 -13.73
CA GLU A 352 -12.21 10.27 -13.15
C GLU A 352 -11.17 11.39 -13.17
N ASP A 353 -9.89 11.07 -13.31
CA ASP A 353 -8.84 12.06 -13.53
C ASP A 353 -8.53 12.33 -15.00
N ASN A 354 -9.28 11.71 -15.93
CA ASN A 354 -9.09 11.75 -17.37
C ASN A 354 -7.66 11.33 -17.83
N THR A 355 -7.07 10.38 -17.14
CA THR A 355 -5.80 9.78 -17.56
C THR A 355 -6.00 8.59 -18.49
N LEU A 356 -7.20 8.42 -19.04
CA LEU A 356 -7.55 7.38 -19.99
C LEU A 356 -6.57 7.36 -21.15
N VAL A 357 -5.79 6.29 -21.19
CA VAL A 357 -4.82 6.03 -22.22
C VAL A 357 -5.20 4.73 -22.92
N ASP A 358 -5.90 4.85 -24.03
CA ASP A 358 -6.16 3.69 -24.89
C ASP A 358 -4.89 3.35 -25.67
N HIS A 359 -3.98 2.63 -25.05
CA HIS A 359 -2.74 2.21 -25.70
C HIS A 359 -2.98 1.23 -26.86
N GLY A 360 -4.15 0.60 -26.98
CA GLY A 360 -4.42 -0.45 -27.94
C GLY A 360 -3.20 -1.38 -28.03
N PHE A 361 -3.24 -2.45 -28.75
CA PHE A 361 -2.03 -3.21 -28.98
C PHE A 361 -2.13 -4.21 -30.13
N SER A 362 -0.95 -4.53 -30.65
CA SER A 362 -0.75 -5.51 -31.71
C SER A 362 -1.37 -6.87 -31.35
N GLY A 363 -2.15 -7.43 -32.25
CA GLY A 363 -2.77 -8.74 -32.07
C GLY A 363 -4.25 -8.73 -31.66
N CYS A 364 -4.82 -7.57 -31.30
CA CYS A 364 -6.25 -7.41 -31.05
C CYS A 364 -6.90 -6.58 -32.19
N PRO A 365 -7.67 -7.20 -33.11
CA PRO A 365 -8.18 -6.50 -34.29
C PRO A 365 -9.08 -5.30 -33.99
N ASP A 366 -9.82 -5.38 -32.91
CA ASP A 366 -10.79 -4.37 -32.52
C ASP A 366 -10.15 -3.18 -31.73
N ARG A 367 -8.88 -3.30 -31.38
CA ARG A 367 -8.14 -2.29 -30.63
C ARG A 367 -6.68 -2.19 -31.07
N PRO A 368 -6.43 -1.61 -32.26
CA PRO A 368 -5.07 -1.45 -32.77
C PRO A 368 -4.26 -0.52 -31.85
N ALA A 369 -2.95 -0.77 -31.76
CA ALA A 369 -2.06 0.07 -30.99
C ALA A 369 -2.19 1.55 -31.40
N GLN A 370 -2.36 2.41 -30.40
CA GLN A 370 -2.41 3.86 -30.57
C GLN A 370 -1.06 4.46 -30.12
N PRO A 371 -0.66 5.61 -30.66
CA PRO A 371 0.48 6.34 -30.12
C PRO A 371 0.18 6.83 -28.70
N ASP A 372 1.23 7.01 -27.90
CA ASP A 372 1.08 7.58 -26.57
C ASP A 372 0.37 8.94 -26.64
N PRO A 373 -0.56 9.24 -25.71
CA PRO A 373 -1.26 10.50 -25.69
C PRO A 373 -0.29 11.67 -25.48
N LEU A 374 -0.60 12.80 -26.07
CA LEU A 374 0.13 14.03 -25.76
C LEU A 374 -0.26 14.51 -24.34
N PRO A 375 0.62 15.22 -23.62
CA PRO A 375 0.31 15.77 -22.30
C PRO A 375 -1.00 16.58 -22.24
N SER A 376 -1.36 17.26 -23.33
CA SER A 376 -2.62 18.00 -23.43
C SER A 376 -3.88 17.13 -23.48
N ALA A 377 -3.77 15.83 -23.63
CA ALA A 377 -4.90 14.90 -23.55
C ALA A 377 -5.35 14.65 -22.11
N TYR A 378 -4.43 14.81 -21.14
CA TYR A 378 -4.72 14.66 -19.72
C TYR A 378 -5.30 15.97 -19.17
N THR A 379 -6.57 15.99 -18.83
CA THR A 379 -7.30 17.24 -18.54
C THR A 379 -7.65 17.45 -17.07
N ASN A 380 -7.60 16.42 -16.24
CA ASN A 380 -8.03 16.48 -14.85
C ASN A 380 -6.94 16.00 -13.88
N GLY A 381 -5.91 16.81 -13.73
CA GLY A 381 -4.76 16.54 -12.89
C GLY A 381 -5.05 16.67 -11.39
N VAL A 382 -5.89 15.81 -10.81
CA VAL A 382 -6.14 15.79 -9.37
C VAL A 382 -5.09 14.98 -8.66
N VAL A 383 -4.26 15.66 -7.85
CA VAL A 383 -3.18 15.07 -7.06
C VAL A 383 -3.58 15.02 -5.59
N THR A 384 -3.26 13.90 -4.94
CA THR A 384 -3.60 13.63 -3.55
C THR A 384 -2.34 13.52 -2.68
N PRO A 385 -2.11 14.44 -1.72
CA PRO A 385 -0.87 14.45 -0.94
C PRO A 385 -0.60 13.15 -0.18
N HIS A 386 -1.62 12.45 0.34
CA HIS A 386 -1.44 11.20 1.09
C HIS A 386 -0.74 10.10 0.25
N ALA A 387 -0.91 10.11 -1.06
CA ALA A 387 -0.20 9.20 -1.96
C ALA A 387 1.33 9.40 -1.92
N ALA A 388 1.79 10.66 -1.84
CA ALA A 388 3.22 10.93 -1.68
C ALA A 388 3.77 10.47 -0.33
N PHE A 389 2.96 10.49 0.74
CA PHE A 389 3.36 9.92 2.03
C PHE A 389 3.46 8.39 1.98
N LEU A 390 2.58 7.70 1.26
CA LEU A 390 2.69 6.25 1.02
C LEU A 390 4.02 5.88 0.34
N ALA A 391 4.52 6.75 -0.53
CA ALA A 391 5.77 6.54 -1.25
C ALA A 391 7.04 6.78 -0.42
N LEU A 392 6.94 7.28 0.83
CA LEU A 392 8.12 7.63 1.66
C LEU A 392 9.10 6.46 1.86
N ARG A 393 8.63 5.22 1.84
CA ARG A 393 9.50 4.04 1.96
C ARG A 393 10.34 3.80 0.70
N TRP A 394 9.77 4.04 -0.47
CA TRP A 394 10.32 3.64 -1.76
C TRP A 394 11.07 4.76 -2.47
N ALA A 395 10.63 6.00 -2.29
CA ALA A 395 11.17 7.21 -2.91
C ALA A 395 11.14 8.41 -1.92
N PRO A 396 11.85 8.33 -0.78
CA PRO A 396 11.71 9.32 0.29
C PRO A 396 12.12 10.74 -0.13
N ARG A 397 13.13 10.89 -0.98
CA ARG A 397 13.60 12.21 -1.45
C ARG A 397 12.58 12.84 -2.40
N GLU A 398 12.08 12.07 -3.32
CA GLU A 398 11.12 12.46 -4.34
C GLU A 398 9.77 12.80 -3.68
N ALA A 399 9.33 11.99 -2.72
CA ALA A 399 8.12 12.21 -1.95
C ALA A 399 8.17 13.53 -1.17
N VAL A 400 9.24 13.76 -0.42
CA VAL A 400 9.44 15.02 0.32
C VAL A 400 9.53 16.21 -0.63
N ALA A 401 10.21 16.07 -1.77
CA ALA A 401 10.31 17.14 -2.77
C ALA A 401 8.95 17.47 -3.38
N ASN A 402 8.12 16.45 -3.68
CA ASN A 402 6.76 16.63 -4.19
C ASN A 402 5.86 17.32 -3.16
N LEU A 403 5.85 16.86 -1.90
CA LEU A 403 5.08 17.48 -0.81
C LEU A 403 5.47 18.95 -0.59
N ARG A 404 6.75 19.29 -0.60
CA ARG A 404 7.21 20.68 -0.48
C ARG A 404 6.75 21.55 -1.66
N ARG A 405 6.74 21.00 -2.88
CA ARG A 405 6.20 21.72 -4.04
C ARG A 405 4.71 21.96 -3.90
N LEU A 406 3.94 20.92 -3.54
CA LEU A 406 2.50 21.01 -3.30
C LEU A 406 2.16 22.06 -2.22
N GLU A 407 2.87 22.06 -1.09
CA GLU A 407 2.70 23.05 -0.02
C GLU A 407 3.00 24.49 -0.48
N ARG A 408 4.06 24.66 -1.25
CA ARG A 408 4.50 25.98 -1.71
C ARG A 408 3.60 26.57 -2.79
N ASP A 409 3.17 25.75 -3.75
CA ASP A 409 2.57 26.21 -5.00
C ASP A 409 1.04 26.29 -4.92
N PHE A 410 0.39 25.54 -4.01
CA PHE A 410 -1.07 25.55 -3.86
C PHE A 410 -1.50 26.14 -2.52
N ARG A 411 -1.87 27.43 -2.57
CA ARG A 411 -2.33 28.14 -1.37
C ARG A 411 -3.56 27.48 -0.76
N GLY A 412 -3.45 27.08 0.52
CA GLY A 412 -4.52 26.46 1.28
C GLY A 412 -4.59 24.94 1.19
N LEU A 413 -3.74 24.30 0.39
CA LEU A 413 -3.60 22.84 0.40
C LEU A 413 -3.00 22.35 1.72
N TYR A 414 -2.08 23.09 2.29
CA TYR A 414 -1.50 22.84 3.60
C TYR A 414 -1.87 23.91 4.62
N GLY A 415 -2.11 23.50 5.87
CA GLY A 415 -2.46 24.40 6.96
C GLY A 415 -2.28 23.77 8.34
N LYS A 416 -2.91 24.38 9.36
CA LYS A 416 -2.79 23.98 10.77
C LYS A 416 -3.27 22.54 11.10
N TRP A 417 -3.86 21.86 10.14
CA TRP A 417 -4.37 20.50 10.24
C TRP A 417 -3.71 19.54 9.21
N GLY A 418 -2.53 19.94 8.71
CA GLY A 418 -1.80 19.18 7.70
C GLY A 418 -2.28 19.48 6.27
N PHE A 419 -2.15 18.50 5.40
CA PHE A 419 -2.62 18.57 4.01
C PHE A 419 -4.11 18.26 3.91
N ARG A 420 -4.83 19.01 3.08
CA ARG A 420 -6.16 18.64 2.59
C ARG A 420 -6.06 17.50 1.58
N ASP A 421 -7.20 16.88 1.29
CA ASP A 421 -7.24 15.62 0.56
C ASP A 421 -6.68 15.69 -0.85
N SER A 422 -7.00 16.75 -1.60
CA SER A 422 -6.62 16.84 -3.01
C SER A 422 -6.47 18.27 -3.52
N VAL A 423 -5.81 18.39 -4.66
CA VAL A 423 -5.71 19.61 -5.47
C VAL A 423 -5.77 19.25 -6.95
N ASN A 424 -6.58 19.97 -7.71
CA ASN A 424 -6.50 19.98 -9.17
C ASN A 424 -5.35 20.90 -9.58
N VAL A 425 -4.24 20.31 -10.04
CA VAL A 425 -3.01 21.06 -10.34
C VAL A 425 -3.12 21.96 -11.57
N GLY A 426 -4.05 21.66 -12.47
CA GLY A 426 -4.33 22.49 -13.65
C GLY A 426 -5.09 23.77 -13.34
N THR A 427 -6.05 23.69 -12.40
CA THR A 427 -6.89 24.85 -12.01
C THR A 427 -6.45 25.53 -10.73
N GLY A 428 -5.68 24.86 -9.89
CA GLY A 428 -5.29 25.30 -8.55
C GLY A 428 -6.41 25.17 -7.52
N HIS A 429 -7.54 24.54 -7.85
CA HIS A 429 -8.63 24.29 -6.89
C HIS A 429 -8.20 23.23 -5.87
N VAL A 430 -8.44 23.51 -4.61
CA VAL A 430 -8.08 22.67 -3.46
C VAL A 430 -9.32 22.15 -2.78
N SER A 431 -9.34 20.86 -2.41
CA SER A 431 -10.40 20.25 -1.59
C SER A 431 -10.65 21.06 -0.31
N LYS A 432 -11.91 21.09 0.14
CA LYS A 432 -12.31 21.83 1.34
C LYS A 432 -12.20 21.04 2.64
N SER A 433 -11.79 19.79 2.57
CA SER A 433 -11.84 18.86 3.70
C SER A 433 -10.54 18.11 3.93
N TYR A 434 -10.46 17.47 5.09
CA TYR A 434 -9.47 16.52 5.54
C TYR A 434 -10.21 15.22 5.88
N LEU A 435 -10.04 14.17 5.10
CA LEU A 435 -10.62 12.86 5.40
C LEU A 435 -9.86 12.17 6.52
N SER A 436 -10.56 11.57 7.46
CA SER A 436 -9.98 10.81 8.55
C SER A 436 -9.10 9.66 8.05
N LEU A 437 -9.54 8.97 6.99
CA LEU A 437 -8.75 7.91 6.34
C LEU A 437 -7.41 8.44 5.83
N ASP A 438 -7.43 9.51 5.02
CA ASP A 438 -6.21 10.08 4.41
C ASP A 438 -5.23 10.59 5.47
N GLN A 439 -5.75 11.28 6.50
CA GLN A 439 -4.93 11.70 7.63
C GLN A 439 -4.35 10.49 8.39
N GLY A 440 -5.10 9.39 8.48
CA GLY A 440 -4.64 8.12 9.05
C GLY A 440 -3.51 7.47 8.25
N ILE A 441 -3.60 7.49 6.93
CA ILE A 441 -2.53 7.04 6.02
C ILE A 441 -1.26 7.88 6.22
N VAL A 442 -1.42 9.21 6.23
CA VAL A 442 -0.30 10.14 6.47
C VAL A 442 0.38 9.85 7.81
N MET A 443 -0.39 9.74 8.90
CA MET A 443 0.17 9.41 10.21
C MET A 443 0.86 8.05 10.22
N ALA A 444 0.30 7.04 9.57
CA ALA A 444 0.91 5.71 9.51
C ALA A 444 2.25 5.72 8.75
N ALA A 445 2.29 6.38 7.60
CA ALA A 445 3.52 6.53 6.81
C ALA A 445 4.61 7.27 7.60
N LEU A 446 4.26 8.40 8.23
CA LEU A 446 5.17 9.19 9.07
C LEU A 446 5.61 8.41 10.32
N GLY A 447 4.70 7.65 10.93
CA GLY A 447 5.01 6.79 12.07
C GLY A 447 6.06 5.74 11.74
N ASN A 448 5.96 5.11 10.59
CA ASN A 448 6.96 4.15 10.13
C ASN A 448 8.27 4.84 9.75
N ALA A 449 8.23 5.92 8.99
CA ALA A 449 9.42 6.64 8.53
C ALA A 449 10.23 7.25 9.69
N LEU A 450 9.57 7.94 10.62
CA LEU A 450 10.22 8.66 11.73
C LEU A 450 10.33 7.81 13.01
N GLY A 451 9.40 6.89 13.21
CA GLY A 451 9.30 6.05 14.42
C GLY A 451 9.99 4.69 14.29
N GLY A 452 10.61 4.39 13.15
CA GLY A 452 11.33 3.14 12.86
C GLY A 452 10.36 1.95 12.75
N ASP A 453 9.47 1.95 11.78
CA ASP A 453 8.48 0.90 11.50
C ASP A 453 7.57 0.56 12.69
N VAL A 454 7.14 1.59 13.43
CA VAL A 454 6.41 1.40 14.68
C VAL A 454 5.11 0.62 14.51
N LEU A 455 4.38 0.83 13.40
CA LEU A 455 3.11 0.15 13.15
C LEU A 455 3.31 -1.28 12.65
N ARG A 456 4.28 -1.52 11.78
CA ARG A 456 4.65 -2.88 11.34
C ARG A 456 5.05 -3.74 12.54
N ARG A 457 5.93 -3.23 13.40
CA ARG A 457 6.32 -3.91 14.65
C ARG A 457 5.20 -4.05 15.69
N ALA A 458 4.15 -3.27 15.56
CA ALA A 458 2.98 -3.40 16.42
C ALA A 458 1.97 -4.42 15.89
N TYR A 459 1.83 -4.50 14.56
CA TYR A 459 0.87 -5.37 13.90
C TYR A 459 1.35 -6.81 13.76
N VAL A 460 2.61 -7.01 13.32
CA VAL A 460 3.18 -8.33 13.06
C VAL A 460 3.32 -9.14 14.35
N THR A 461 2.80 -10.35 14.34
CA THR A 461 2.87 -11.33 15.43
C THR A 461 3.51 -12.62 14.93
N ARG A 462 3.88 -13.51 15.85
CA ARG A 462 4.31 -14.87 15.47
C ARG A 462 3.24 -15.64 14.70
N ALA A 463 1.97 -15.35 14.91
CA ALA A 463 0.88 -15.98 14.17
C ALA A 463 0.88 -15.47 12.72
N THR A 464 0.95 -14.14 12.52
CA THR A 464 1.01 -13.52 11.20
C THR A 464 2.22 -14.04 10.40
N GLU A 465 3.40 -14.12 11.01
CA GLU A 465 4.60 -14.67 10.36
C GLU A 465 4.43 -16.13 9.93
N ARG A 466 3.82 -16.97 10.77
CA ARG A 466 3.63 -18.38 10.43
C ARG A 466 2.55 -18.66 9.39
N THR A 467 1.55 -17.79 9.28
CA THR A 467 0.37 -18.09 8.44
C THR A 467 0.27 -17.22 7.20
N VAL A 468 0.69 -15.95 7.26
CA VAL A 468 0.57 -14.98 6.15
C VAL A 468 1.89 -14.85 5.38
N ARG A 469 3.04 -14.79 6.08
CA ARG A 469 4.34 -14.69 5.40
C ARG A 469 4.56 -15.79 4.36
N PRO A 470 4.26 -17.09 4.61
CA PRO A 470 4.51 -18.14 3.61
C PRO A 470 3.75 -17.93 2.31
N VAL A 471 2.48 -17.51 2.37
CA VAL A 471 1.69 -17.30 1.15
C VAL A 471 2.13 -16.07 0.36
N ILE A 472 2.56 -15.02 1.05
CA ILE A 472 3.17 -13.84 0.42
C ILE A 472 4.53 -14.21 -0.19
N GLY A 473 5.33 -15.00 0.54
CA GLY A 473 6.68 -15.37 0.14
C GLY A 473 6.73 -16.32 -1.06
N ALA A 474 5.78 -17.22 -1.18
CA ALA A 474 5.73 -18.16 -2.31
C ALA A 474 5.28 -17.53 -3.63
N GLU A 475 4.74 -16.30 -3.58
CA GLU A 475 4.25 -15.62 -4.77
C GLU A 475 5.33 -14.86 -5.53
N GLU A 476 5.29 -14.96 -6.85
CA GLU A 476 6.17 -14.24 -7.75
C GLU A 476 5.35 -13.51 -8.83
N PHE A 477 5.29 -12.18 -8.72
CA PHE A 477 4.64 -11.37 -9.74
C PHE A 477 5.50 -11.28 -11.02
N ASN A 478 4.86 -11.09 -12.16
CA ASN A 478 5.58 -10.81 -13.41
C ASN A 478 6.06 -9.35 -13.51
N SER A 479 6.24 -8.70 -12.37
CA SER A 479 6.78 -7.34 -12.28
C SER A 479 8.27 -7.30 -12.59
N ASP A 480 8.73 -6.31 -13.34
CA ASP A 480 10.11 -6.18 -13.81
C ASP A 480 10.53 -4.71 -13.97
N PRO A 481 11.71 -4.26 -13.51
CA PRO A 481 12.82 -5.07 -12.96
C PRO A 481 12.67 -5.44 -11.47
N ARG A 482 13.19 -6.61 -11.09
CA ARG A 482 13.15 -7.13 -9.72
C ARG A 482 14.10 -6.43 -8.72
N GLY A 483 15.06 -5.67 -9.23
CA GLY A 483 16.02 -4.96 -8.36
C GLY A 483 17.15 -5.81 -7.84
N CYS A 484 17.65 -6.77 -8.63
CA CYS A 484 18.73 -7.68 -8.26
C CYS A 484 20.00 -6.93 -7.84
N THR A 485 20.55 -7.25 -6.67
CA THR A 485 21.86 -6.75 -6.18
C THR A 485 23.00 -7.54 -6.79
N ILE A 486 22.76 -8.82 -7.10
CA ILE A 486 23.70 -9.73 -7.78
C ILE A 486 22.96 -10.35 -8.94
N THR A 487 23.54 -10.25 -10.15
CA THR A 487 22.90 -10.76 -11.36
C THR A 487 23.86 -11.67 -12.12
N GLY A 488 23.39 -12.86 -12.46
CA GLY A 488 24.07 -13.82 -13.34
C GLY A 488 23.90 -13.48 -14.82
N THR A 489 24.04 -14.51 -15.65
CA THR A 489 23.90 -14.42 -17.10
C THR A 489 22.82 -15.39 -17.61
N ARG A 490 22.78 -15.66 -18.92
CA ARG A 490 21.92 -16.73 -19.49
C ARG A 490 22.64 -18.08 -19.61
N HIS A 491 23.75 -18.26 -18.86
CA HIS A 491 24.57 -19.47 -18.87
C HIS A 491 24.83 -19.89 -17.44
N ALA A 492 25.22 -21.14 -17.24
CA ALA A 492 25.52 -21.69 -15.93
C ALA A 492 26.54 -20.81 -15.16
N ASP A 493 26.09 -20.24 -14.05
CA ASP A 493 26.84 -19.31 -13.21
C ASP A 493 27.16 -19.90 -11.82
N ARG A 494 28.08 -19.26 -11.12
CA ARG A 494 28.28 -19.45 -9.70
C ARG A 494 28.18 -18.13 -8.98
N LEU A 495 27.02 -17.89 -8.39
CA LEU A 495 26.71 -16.64 -7.70
C LEU A 495 26.88 -16.80 -6.20
N ARG A 496 27.26 -15.73 -5.55
CA ARG A 496 27.49 -15.73 -4.11
C ARG A 496 27.09 -14.42 -3.49
N GLY A 497 26.21 -14.47 -2.52
CA GLY A 497 25.77 -13.36 -1.70
C GLY A 497 26.81 -12.88 -0.68
N THR A 498 26.38 -12.01 0.19
CA THR A 498 27.19 -11.40 1.26
C THR A 498 26.77 -11.95 2.64
N SER A 499 26.89 -11.18 3.69
CA SER A 499 26.31 -11.44 5.02
C SER A 499 25.21 -10.43 5.34
N ARG A 500 24.55 -9.91 4.32
CA ARG A 500 23.45 -8.95 4.41
C ARG A 500 22.35 -9.44 3.48
N ASP A 501 21.17 -8.89 3.66
CA ASP A 501 20.03 -9.15 2.80
C ASP A 501 20.38 -8.81 1.33
N ASP A 502 20.41 -9.83 0.47
CA ASP A 502 20.74 -9.73 -0.95
C ASP A 502 19.54 -10.11 -1.84
N VAL A 503 19.49 -9.57 -3.05
CA VAL A 503 18.59 -10.02 -4.10
C VAL A 503 19.43 -10.59 -5.23
N ILE A 504 19.39 -11.92 -5.42
CA ILE A 504 20.24 -12.64 -6.35
C ILE A 504 19.41 -13.23 -7.49
N CYS A 505 19.74 -12.92 -8.73
CA CYS A 505 19.04 -13.40 -9.92
C CYS A 505 19.99 -14.20 -10.82
N GLY A 506 19.69 -15.49 -11.04
CA GLY A 506 20.44 -16.38 -11.93
C GLY A 506 20.25 -16.05 -13.39
N LEU A 507 19.02 -15.73 -13.82
CA LEU A 507 18.53 -15.46 -15.17
C LEU A 507 18.38 -16.72 -16.03
N GLY A 508 19.35 -17.56 -16.18
CA GLY A 508 19.20 -18.81 -16.90
C GLY A 508 20.49 -19.59 -17.08
N GLY A 509 20.33 -20.86 -17.32
CA GLY A 509 21.42 -21.84 -17.28
C GLY A 509 21.38 -22.61 -15.97
N ASP A 510 22.14 -23.70 -15.85
CA ASP A 510 22.18 -24.51 -14.63
C ASP A 510 23.08 -23.83 -13.59
N ASP A 511 22.48 -23.04 -12.69
CA ASP A 511 23.19 -22.15 -11.78
C ASP A 511 23.52 -22.82 -10.42
N ARG A 512 24.51 -22.28 -9.77
CA ARG A 512 24.80 -22.58 -8.38
C ARG A 512 24.87 -21.29 -7.58
N ILE A 513 23.93 -21.10 -6.67
CA ILE A 513 23.72 -19.85 -5.94
C ILE A 513 23.85 -20.14 -4.43
N ASP A 514 24.64 -19.31 -3.72
CA ASP A 514 24.89 -19.38 -2.28
C ASP A 514 24.61 -17.98 -1.69
N GLY A 515 23.46 -17.80 -1.00
CA GLY A 515 23.05 -16.53 -0.37
C GLY A 515 23.95 -16.15 0.79
N ARG A 516 24.40 -17.10 1.59
CA ARG A 516 25.26 -17.03 2.77
C ARG A 516 24.54 -16.60 4.04
N GLY A 517 24.19 -15.37 4.20
CA GLY A 517 23.53 -14.90 5.42
C GLY A 517 22.99 -13.51 5.29
N GLY A 518 21.96 -13.22 6.05
CA GLY A 518 21.01 -12.16 5.85
C GLY A 518 19.69 -12.77 5.43
N ASP A 519 18.62 -12.00 5.35
CA ASP A 519 17.33 -12.45 4.82
C ASP A 519 17.38 -12.26 3.29
N ASP A 520 17.75 -13.30 2.56
CA ASP A 520 18.03 -13.25 1.13
C ASP A 520 16.81 -13.56 0.26
N ALA A 521 16.78 -12.96 -0.95
CA ALA A 521 15.85 -13.31 -2.02
C ALA A 521 16.63 -13.88 -3.21
N VAL A 522 16.43 -15.15 -3.53
CA VAL A 522 17.18 -15.83 -4.59
C VAL A 522 16.25 -16.34 -5.67
N PHE A 523 16.54 -15.97 -6.92
CA PHE A 523 15.84 -16.39 -8.12
C PHE A 523 16.78 -17.23 -8.98
N GLY A 524 16.53 -18.54 -9.14
CA GLY A 524 17.23 -19.40 -10.09
C GLY A 524 16.86 -19.04 -11.53
N ASP A 525 15.59 -18.74 -11.76
CA ASP A 525 14.98 -18.43 -13.06
C ASP A 525 14.87 -19.65 -13.99
N ALA A 526 15.61 -19.76 -15.07
CA ALA A 526 15.45 -20.85 -16.03
C ALA A 526 16.68 -21.77 -16.07
N GLY A 527 16.50 -23.05 -15.82
CA GLY A 527 17.56 -24.02 -15.82
C GLY A 527 17.38 -25.06 -14.71
N ARG A 528 18.40 -25.84 -14.47
CA ARG A 528 18.43 -26.73 -13.32
C ARG A 528 19.34 -26.14 -12.26
N ASP A 529 18.75 -25.51 -11.29
CA ASP A 529 19.46 -24.69 -10.33
C ASP A 529 19.71 -25.40 -9.01
N ARG A 530 20.79 -25.04 -8.38
CA ARG A 530 21.06 -25.38 -7.01
C ARG A 530 21.21 -24.11 -6.18
N VAL A 531 20.26 -23.88 -5.30
CA VAL A 531 20.15 -22.68 -4.48
C VAL A 531 20.31 -23.06 -3.01
N GLU A 532 21.17 -22.33 -2.30
CA GLU A 532 21.37 -22.41 -0.86
C GLU A 532 21.15 -20.99 -0.29
N GLY A 533 20.13 -20.81 0.59
CA GLY A 533 19.84 -19.54 1.26
C GLY A 533 20.93 -19.19 2.25
N GLY A 534 21.05 -19.96 3.32
CA GLY A 534 22.13 -19.85 4.29
C GLY A 534 21.65 -19.57 5.70
N ASP A 535 22.17 -18.53 6.34
CA ASP A 535 21.72 -18.08 7.67
C ASP A 535 20.76 -16.91 7.50
N GLY A 536 19.53 -17.02 7.95
CA GLY A 536 18.52 -15.96 7.88
C GLY A 536 17.16 -16.48 7.48
N HIS A 537 16.21 -15.59 7.26
CA HIS A 537 14.87 -15.96 6.78
C HIS A 537 14.80 -15.77 5.27
N ASP A 538 15.19 -16.79 4.53
CA ASP A 538 15.37 -16.69 3.10
C ASP A 538 14.08 -16.93 2.31
N THR A 539 14.03 -16.37 1.10
CA THR A 539 12.99 -16.66 0.11
C THR A 539 13.65 -17.11 -1.19
N LEU A 540 13.44 -18.39 -1.53
CA LEU A 540 14.09 -19.04 -2.66
C LEU A 540 13.06 -19.41 -3.73
N TYR A 541 13.32 -19.01 -4.97
CA TYR A 541 12.55 -19.35 -6.15
C TYR A 541 13.42 -20.17 -7.09
N GLY A 542 13.04 -21.43 -7.37
CA GLY A 542 13.73 -22.27 -8.35
C GLY A 542 13.53 -21.73 -9.77
N GLY A 543 12.30 -21.63 -10.21
CA GLY A 543 11.94 -21.15 -11.54
C GLY A 543 11.60 -22.29 -12.50
N GLU A 544 11.92 -22.16 -13.81
CA GLU A 544 11.71 -23.24 -14.76
C GLU A 544 12.81 -24.28 -14.68
N GLY A 545 12.50 -25.53 -14.34
CA GLY A 545 13.51 -26.59 -14.34
C GLY A 545 13.28 -27.66 -13.30
N ALA A 546 14.34 -28.34 -12.92
CA ALA A 546 14.30 -29.33 -11.84
C ALA A 546 15.33 -28.95 -10.78
N ASP A 547 14.90 -28.18 -9.80
CA ASP A 547 15.73 -27.40 -8.92
C ASP A 547 15.99 -28.10 -7.57
N ASP A 548 17.10 -27.72 -6.93
CA ASP A 548 17.53 -28.22 -5.63
C ASP A 548 17.67 -27.02 -4.69
N LEU A 549 16.65 -26.78 -3.85
CA LEU A 549 16.55 -25.63 -2.98
C LEU A 549 16.83 -26.02 -1.54
N ALA A 550 17.78 -25.35 -0.90
CA ALA A 550 18.11 -25.52 0.50
C ALA A 550 17.94 -24.17 1.24
N GLY A 551 17.01 -24.09 2.19
CA GLY A 551 16.77 -22.88 2.97
C GLY A 551 17.98 -22.53 3.83
N GLY A 552 18.30 -23.38 4.79
CA GLY A 552 19.43 -23.17 5.69
C GLY A 552 18.99 -23.01 7.13
N SER A 553 19.45 -21.99 7.82
CA SER A 553 19.05 -21.71 9.21
C SER A 553 18.07 -20.55 9.24
N GLY A 554 16.88 -20.76 9.75
CA GLY A 554 15.83 -19.75 9.88
C GLY A 554 14.50 -20.24 9.37
N ASP A 555 13.48 -19.41 9.38
CA ASP A 555 12.17 -19.77 8.85
C ASP A 555 12.15 -19.39 7.36
N ASP A 556 12.35 -20.37 6.47
CA ASP A 556 12.57 -20.16 5.04
C ASP A 556 11.28 -20.36 4.22
N VAL A 557 11.20 -19.70 3.08
CA VAL A 557 10.14 -19.91 2.08
C VAL A 557 10.78 -20.36 0.77
N MET A 558 10.38 -21.52 0.27
CA MET A 558 10.91 -22.10 -0.97
C MET A 558 9.79 -22.41 -1.94
N SER A 559 9.85 -21.84 -3.13
CA SER A 559 8.94 -22.11 -4.27
C SER A 559 9.74 -22.74 -5.41
N GLY A 560 9.41 -23.98 -5.77
CA GLY A 560 10.12 -24.69 -6.82
C GLY A 560 9.84 -24.12 -8.21
N GLY A 561 8.58 -23.81 -8.49
CA GLY A 561 8.15 -23.44 -9.83
C GLY A 561 7.86 -24.64 -10.73
N PRO A 562 7.72 -24.43 -12.06
CA PRO A 562 7.47 -25.52 -13.01
C PRO A 562 8.64 -26.50 -13.12
N GLY A 563 8.47 -27.72 -12.57
CA GLY A 563 9.52 -28.73 -12.64
C GLY A 563 9.34 -29.86 -11.63
N ALA A 564 10.43 -30.60 -11.42
CA ALA A 564 10.48 -31.65 -10.39
C ALA A 564 11.55 -31.28 -9.37
N ASP A 565 11.14 -30.49 -8.37
CA ASP A 565 12.04 -29.81 -7.47
C ASP A 565 12.27 -30.59 -6.17
N ARG A 566 13.38 -30.31 -5.53
CA ARG A 566 13.76 -30.85 -4.24
C ARG A 566 13.95 -29.73 -3.24
N PHE A 567 13.48 -29.98 -2.01
CA PHE A 567 13.54 -29.01 -0.93
C PHE A 567 14.25 -29.60 0.29
N SER A 568 15.05 -28.77 0.94
CA SER A 568 15.66 -29.03 2.24
C SER A 568 15.56 -27.77 3.08
N GLY A 569 14.58 -27.67 4.00
CA GLY A 569 14.39 -26.47 4.81
C GLY A 569 15.58 -26.21 5.72
N GLY A 570 15.91 -27.14 6.59
CA GLY A 570 16.96 -26.95 7.59
C GLY A 570 16.39 -26.70 8.98
N PRO A 571 17.13 -26.04 9.89
CA PRO A 571 16.65 -25.65 11.20
C PRO A 571 15.75 -24.42 11.15
N GLY A 572 14.44 -24.60 11.33
CA GLY A 572 13.45 -23.51 11.31
C GLY A 572 12.03 -24.02 11.11
N ALA A 573 11.10 -23.10 10.88
CA ALA A 573 9.73 -23.40 10.47
C ALA A 573 9.58 -23.06 8.97
N ASP A 574 9.98 -23.99 8.12
CA ASP A 574 10.10 -23.77 6.70
C ASP A 574 8.80 -24.03 5.96
N PHE A 575 8.58 -23.26 4.89
CA PHE A 575 7.47 -23.44 3.96
C PHE A 575 8.02 -23.84 2.59
N THR A 576 7.44 -24.89 1.99
CA THR A 576 7.81 -25.36 0.65
C THR A 576 6.59 -25.48 -0.24
N GLU A 577 6.69 -25.01 -1.46
CA GLU A 577 5.67 -25.13 -2.48
C GLU A 577 6.26 -25.64 -3.79
N GLN A 578 5.64 -26.70 -4.34
CA GLN A 578 5.91 -27.17 -5.69
C GLN A 578 5.02 -26.38 -6.66
N GLY A 579 5.52 -25.80 -7.71
CA GLY A 579 4.79 -24.97 -8.67
C GLY A 579 3.85 -25.72 -9.61
#